data_f1ffbcec66f061bded43538b2381d254
#
_entry.id   f1ffbcec66f061bded43538b2381d254
#
_cell.length_a   1.000
_cell.length_b   1.000
_cell.length_c   1.000
_cell.angle_alpha   90.00
_cell.angle_beta   90.00
_cell.angle_gamma   90.00
#
_symmetry.space_group_name_H-M   'P 1'
#
loop_
_entity.id
_entity.type
_entity.pdbx_description
1 polymer ?
#
loop_
_entity_poly.entity_id
_entity_poly.type
_entity_poly.pdbx_seq_one_letter_code
_entity_poly.pdbx_strand_id
1 'polypeptide(L)'
;MDDGAIVLGAVELTANAVKLSVNSEARAARGRTLLEPVLTGLVRAPLIERQTVEQMMASARDRSSAQDALRLPPNEERRIIHQGLTDHYRRTLDEPIPSLGNQSPRKAATTRNGREKVIAWLKMLENHSAQQGRDDPLGSYDFTWIWKELGLGDERR
;
A
#
# COMPACT_ATOMS: atom_id res chain seq x y z
N MET A 1 -21.68 -17.83 19.30
CA MET A 1 -21.81 -17.97 17.84
C MET A 1 -21.51 -16.62 17.26
N ASP A 2 -20.34 -16.52 16.68
CA ASP A 2 -19.86 -15.27 16.06
C ASP A 2 -20.57 -15.15 14.71
N ASP A 3 -21.57 -14.27 14.62
CA ASP A 3 -22.24 -13.95 13.36
C ASP A 3 -21.28 -13.11 12.51
N GLY A 4 -20.32 -13.79 11.89
CA GLY A 4 -19.40 -13.19 10.96
C GLY A 4 -20.17 -12.42 9.89
N ALA A 5 -20.02 -11.10 9.85
CA ALA A 5 -20.64 -10.24 8.87
C ALA A 5 -20.24 -10.68 7.46
N ILE A 6 -21.19 -11.27 6.72
CA ILE A 6 -20.95 -11.71 5.33
C ILE A 6 -21.09 -10.49 4.43
N VAL A 7 -19.99 -10.11 3.78
CA VAL A 7 -20.00 -9.08 2.74
C VAL A 7 -20.79 -9.59 1.54
N LEU A 8 -21.94 -8.98 1.26
CA LEU A 8 -22.82 -9.35 0.15
C LEU A 8 -22.32 -8.84 -1.21
N GLY A 9 -21.60 -7.73 -1.23
CA GLY A 9 -21.12 -7.08 -2.44
C GLY A 9 -20.51 -5.71 -2.12
N ALA A 10 -20.09 -4.98 -3.14
CA ALA A 10 -19.59 -3.61 -3.04
C ALA A 10 -20.55 -2.64 -3.75
N VAL A 11 -20.78 -1.49 -3.13
CA VAL A 11 -21.55 -0.38 -3.71
C VAL A 11 -20.60 0.79 -3.93
N GLU A 12 -20.51 1.25 -5.18
CA GLU A 12 -19.77 2.45 -5.57
C GLU A 12 -20.75 3.56 -5.90
N LEU A 13 -20.53 4.74 -5.35
CA LEU A 13 -21.29 5.94 -5.62
C LEU A 13 -20.41 6.90 -6.42
N THR A 14 -20.89 7.29 -7.60
CA THR A 14 -20.27 8.34 -8.41
C THR A 14 -21.24 9.50 -8.56
N ALA A 15 -20.78 10.63 -9.14
CA ALA A 15 -21.63 11.81 -9.30
C ALA A 15 -22.96 11.50 -10.05
N ASN A 16 -22.97 10.53 -10.97
CA ASN A 16 -24.10 10.26 -11.86
C ASN A 16 -24.57 8.80 -11.85
N ALA A 17 -23.99 7.93 -11.01
CA ALA A 17 -24.34 6.51 -11.02
C ALA A 17 -24.10 5.84 -9.67
N VAL A 18 -24.94 4.83 -9.39
CA VAL A 18 -24.75 3.87 -8.32
C VAL A 18 -24.44 2.52 -8.96
N LYS A 19 -23.29 1.92 -8.61
CA LYS A 19 -22.89 0.62 -9.12
C LYS A 19 -22.86 -0.40 -7.98
N LEU A 20 -23.63 -1.46 -8.13
CA LEU A 20 -23.61 -2.63 -7.24
C LEU A 20 -22.81 -3.75 -7.91
N SER A 21 -21.71 -4.17 -7.30
CA SER A 21 -20.87 -5.27 -7.75
C SER A 21 -21.00 -6.46 -6.81
N VAL A 22 -21.40 -7.62 -7.34
CA VAL A 22 -21.63 -8.86 -6.58
C VAL A 22 -21.12 -10.06 -7.39
N ASN A 23 -20.89 -11.18 -6.72
CA ASN A 23 -20.35 -12.39 -7.34
C ASN A 23 -21.39 -13.48 -7.62
N SER A 24 -22.69 -13.19 -7.47
CA SER A 24 -23.76 -14.14 -7.83
C SER A 24 -25.09 -13.41 -8.10
N GLU A 25 -25.96 -14.06 -8.90
CA GLU A 25 -27.28 -13.54 -9.20
C GLU A 25 -28.18 -13.42 -7.95
N ALA A 26 -28.10 -14.38 -7.03
CA ALA A 26 -28.85 -14.33 -5.78
C ALA A 26 -28.46 -13.11 -4.93
N ARG A 27 -27.17 -12.78 -4.89
CA ARG A 27 -26.67 -11.56 -4.20
C ARG A 27 -27.06 -10.28 -4.93
N ALA A 28 -27.10 -10.31 -6.28
CA ALA A 28 -27.58 -9.18 -7.08
C ALA A 28 -29.06 -8.88 -6.78
N ALA A 29 -29.90 -9.91 -6.76
CA ALA A 29 -31.33 -9.78 -6.45
C ALA A 29 -31.52 -9.22 -5.03
N ARG A 30 -30.82 -9.77 -4.03
CA ARG A 30 -30.90 -9.31 -2.64
C ARG A 30 -30.38 -7.88 -2.47
N GLY A 31 -29.25 -7.54 -3.09
CA GLY A 31 -28.70 -6.18 -3.05
C GLY A 31 -29.62 -5.16 -3.71
N ARG A 32 -30.25 -5.53 -4.83
CA ARG A 32 -31.26 -4.71 -5.48
C ARG A 32 -32.46 -4.45 -4.56
N THR A 33 -33.02 -5.47 -3.93
CA THR A 33 -34.15 -5.34 -2.97
C THR A 33 -33.79 -4.38 -1.82
N LEU A 34 -32.55 -4.40 -1.34
CA LEU A 34 -32.08 -3.52 -0.27
C LEU A 34 -31.90 -2.07 -0.73
N LEU A 35 -31.46 -1.86 -1.97
CA LEU A 35 -31.16 -0.53 -2.49
C LEU A 35 -32.37 0.17 -3.11
N GLU A 36 -33.33 -0.59 -3.67
CA GLU A 36 -34.48 -0.06 -4.37
C GLU A 36 -35.31 0.95 -3.56
N PRO A 37 -35.62 0.71 -2.27
CA PRO A 37 -36.37 1.68 -1.47
C PRO A 37 -35.62 3.01 -1.26
N VAL A 38 -34.29 2.94 -1.16
CA VAL A 38 -33.44 4.11 -0.91
C VAL A 38 -33.20 4.90 -2.20
N LEU A 39 -33.19 4.24 -3.36
CA LEU A 39 -32.85 4.84 -4.65
C LEU A 39 -34.07 5.22 -5.48
N THR A 40 -35.30 4.92 -5.00
CA THR A 40 -36.53 5.25 -5.71
C THR A 40 -36.62 6.75 -6.01
N GLY A 41 -36.81 7.08 -7.27
CA GLY A 41 -36.87 8.47 -7.74
C GLY A 41 -35.50 9.16 -7.95
N LEU A 42 -34.40 8.54 -7.51
CA LEU A 42 -33.05 9.10 -7.66
C LEU A 42 -32.28 8.48 -8.84
N VAL A 43 -32.62 7.26 -9.23
CA VAL A 43 -31.96 6.54 -10.33
C VAL A 43 -32.96 6.07 -11.38
N ARG A 44 -32.49 5.89 -12.61
CA ARG A 44 -33.27 5.28 -13.71
C ARG A 44 -33.25 3.74 -13.57
N ALA A 45 -33.96 3.05 -14.50
CA ALA A 45 -33.94 1.60 -14.56
C ALA A 45 -32.49 1.05 -14.55
N PRO A 46 -32.20 0.02 -13.75
CA PRO A 46 -30.84 -0.48 -13.62
C PRO A 46 -30.37 -1.17 -14.90
N LEU A 47 -29.14 -0.91 -15.31
CA LEU A 47 -28.43 -1.69 -16.30
C LEU A 47 -27.76 -2.87 -15.60
N ILE A 48 -27.99 -4.09 -16.09
CA ILE A 48 -27.39 -5.30 -15.56
C ILE A 48 -26.33 -5.78 -16.53
N GLU A 49 -25.08 -5.76 -16.10
CA GLU A 49 -23.94 -6.33 -16.81
C GLU A 49 -23.56 -7.65 -16.14
N ARG A 50 -23.40 -8.72 -16.92
CA ARG A 50 -22.95 -10.03 -16.46
C ARG A 50 -21.60 -10.32 -17.09
N GLN A 51 -20.64 -10.68 -16.26
CA GLN A 51 -19.33 -11.11 -16.72
C GLN A 51 -19.08 -12.54 -16.28
N THR A 52 -18.68 -13.41 -17.22
CA THR A 52 -18.23 -14.76 -16.87
C THR A 52 -16.82 -14.71 -16.29
N VAL A 53 -16.40 -15.77 -15.60
CA VAL A 53 -15.03 -15.87 -15.06
C VAL A 53 -13.98 -15.76 -16.17
N GLU A 54 -14.25 -16.36 -17.35
CA GLU A 54 -13.40 -16.28 -18.53
C GLU A 54 -13.26 -14.83 -19.04
N GLN A 55 -14.38 -14.10 -19.10
CA GLN A 55 -14.39 -12.68 -19.51
C GLN A 55 -13.66 -11.81 -18.49
N MET A 56 -13.82 -12.09 -17.19
CA MET A 56 -13.07 -11.38 -16.14
C MET A 56 -11.57 -11.66 -16.25
N MET A 57 -11.16 -12.90 -16.51
CA MET A 57 -9.76 -13.27 -16.72
C MET A 57 -9.17 -12.63 -17.99
N ALA A 58 -9.92 -12.60 -19.09
CA ALA A 58 -9.50 -11.93 -20.31
C ALA A 58 -9.33 -10.42 -20.08
N SER A 59 -10.29 -9.77 -19.47
CA SER A 59 -10.22 -8.34 -19.13
C SER A 59 -9.12 -8.01 -18.11
N ALA A 60 -8.75 -8.95 -17.24
CA ALA A 60 -7.62 -8.80 -16.33
C ALA A 60 -6.28 -8.90 -17.07
N ARG A 61 -6.17 -9.80 -18.07
CA ARG A 61 -4.98 -9.91 -18.93
C ARG A 61 -4.79 -8.67 -19.81
N ASP A 62 -5.87 -8.14 -20.40
CA ASP A 62 -5.84 -6.92 -21.20
C ASP A 62 -5.46 -5.69 -20.36
N ARG A 63 -5.95 -5.60 -19.14
CA ARG A 63 -5.54 -4.55 -18.19
C ARG A 63 -4.09 -4.69 -17.74
N SER A 64 -3.62 -5.91 -17.53
CA SER A 64 -2.22 -6.19 -17.21
C SER A 64 -1.29 -5.76 -18.37
N SER A 65 -1.65 -6.09 -19.62
CA SER A 65 -0.87 -5.67 -20.80
C SER A 65 -0.88 -4.16 -21.02
N ALA A 66 -2.01 -3.48 -20.76
CA ALA A 66 -2.10 -2.03 -20.84
C ALA A 66 -1.34 -1.34 -19.69
N GLN A 67 -1.32 -1.93 -18.50
CA GLN A 67 -0.49 -1.48 -17.38
C GLN A 67 1.00 -1.70 -17.63
N ASP A 68 1.38 -2.80 -18.28
CA ASP A 68 2.77 -3.04 -18.68
C ASP A 68 3.26 -2.05 -19.72
N ALA A 69 2.39 -1.60 -20.63
CA ALA A 69 2.71 -0.54 -21.60
C ALA A 69 2.87 0.85 -20.96
N LEU A 70 2.30 1.07 -19.77
CA LEU A 70 2.41 2.31 -19.00
C LEU A 70 3.49 2.24 -17.90
N ARG A 71 4.15 1.08 -17.71
CA ARG A 71 5.23 0.94 -16.74
C ARG A 71 6.44 1.76 -17.19
N LEU A 72 6.95 2.49 -16.23
CA LEU A 72 8.26 3.14 -16.38
C LEU A 72 9.34 2.08 -16.60
N PRO A 73 10.40 2.39 -17.36
CA PRO A 73 11.56 1.53 -17.40
C PRO A 73 12.02 1.15 -15.98
N PRO A 74 12.39 -0.11 -15.71
CA PRO A 74 12.70 -0.58 -14.35
C PRO A 74 13.76 0.29 -13.64
N ASN A 75 14.68 0.88 -14.37
CA ASN A 75 15.70 1.77 -13.82
C ASN A 75 15.12 3.12 -13.38
N GLU A 76 14.13 3.64 -14.11
CA GLU A 76 13.46 4.88 -13.74
C GLU A 76 12.52 4.68 -12.57
N GLU A 77 11.76 3.60 -12.57
CA GLU A 77 10.91 3.20 -11.44
C GLU A 77 11.75 3.08 -10.17
N ARG A 78 12.85 2.34 -10.20
CA ARG A 78 13.77 2.20 -9.07
C ARG A 78 14.30 3.55 -8.59
N ARG A 79 14.70 4.43 -9.52
CA ARG A 79 15.20 5.78 -9.19
C ARG A 79 14.15 6.61 -8.46
N ILE A 80 12.90 6.61 -8.95
CA ILE A 80 11.80 7.36 -8.36
C ILE A 80 11.48 6.81 -6.95
N ILE A 81 11.42 5.49 -6.79
CA ILE A 81 11.17 4.84 -5.50
C ILE A 81 12.30 5.16 -4.52
N HIS A 82 13.57 5.05 -4.94
CA HIS A 82 14.72 5.37 -4.08
C HIS A 82 14.73 6.85 -3.68
N GLN A 83 14.37 7.76 -4.59
CA GLN A 83 14.23 9.18 -4.25
C GLN A 83 13.13 9.39 -3.21
N GLY A 84 11.95 8.81 -3.41
CA GLY A 84 10.84 8.88 -2.46
C GLY A 84 11.20 8.31 -1.08
N LEU A 85 11.92 7.18 -1.03
CA LEU A 85 12.43 6.60 0.21
C LEU A 85 13.44 7.53 0.90
N THR A 86 14.33 8.12 0.14
CA THR A 86 15.31 9.07 0.68
C THR A 86 14.62 10.28 1.32
N ASP A 87 13.64 10.85 0.64
CA ASP A 87 12.89 12.00 1.14
C ASP A 87 11.99 11.62 2.35
N HIS A 88 11.45 10.40 2.35
CA HIS A 88 10.72 9.86 3.50
C HIS A 88 11.64 9.71 4.70
N TYR A 89 12.77 9.02 4.57
CA TYR A 89 13.68 8.80 5.69
C TYR A 89 14.32 10.09 6.20
N ARG A 90 14.61 11.06 5.33
CA ARG A 90 15.09 12.37 5.78
C ARG A 90 14.12 13.03 6.74
N ARG A 91 12.82 12.98 6.46
CA ARG A 91 11.78 13.48 7.37
C ARG A 91 11.70 12.66 8.65
N THR A 92 11.68 11.33 8.50
CA THR A 92 11.61 10.40 9.64
C THR A 92 12.76 10.58 10.63
N LEU A 93 13.96 11.01 10.18
CA LEU A 93 15.09 11.29 11.08
C LEU A 93 14.81 12.41 12.08
N ASP A 94 13.88 13.30 11.79
CA ASP A 94 13.50 14.42 12.64
C ASP A 94 12.15 14.18 13.36
N GLU A 95 11.43 13.12 13.03
CA GLU A 95 10.13 12.76 13.62
C GLU A 95 10.29 11.84 14.85
N PRO A 96 9.43 11.98 15.88
CA PRO A 96 9.44 11.09 17.03
C PRO A 96 9.02 9.67 16.64
N ILE A 97 9.82 8.68 17.02
CA ILE A 97 9.54 7.25 16.77
C ILE A 97 9.23 6.55 18.10
N PRO A 98 8.09 5.84 18.23
CA PRO A 98 7.71 5.16 19.47
C PRO A 98 8.77 4.17 19.96
N SER A 99 9.39 3.38 19.08
CA SER A 99 10.46 2.42 19.43
C SER A 99 11.72 3.06 19.98
N LEU A 100 11.94 4.36 19.70
CA LEU A 100 13.03 5.15 20.23
C LEU A 100 12.66 5.95 21.49
N GLY A 101 11.54 5.60 22.15
CA GLY A 101 11.04 6.30 23.31
C GLY A 101 10.44 7.68 22.98
N ASN A 102 9.73 7.78 21.86
CA ASN A 102 9.17 9.00 21.30
C ASN A 102 10.20 10.12 21.07
N GLN A 103 11.42 9.75 20.79
CA GLN A 103 12.47 10.67 20.35
C GLN A 103 12.73 10.49 18.84
N SER A 104 13.17 11.57 18.19
CA SER A 104 13.63 11.45 16.80
C SER A 104 14.97 10.70 16.74
N PRO A 105 15.27 9.97 15.66
CA PRO A 105 16.53 9.28 15.48
C PRO A 105 17.75 10.18 15.69
N ARG A 106 17.72 11.41 15.20
CA ARG A 106 18.81 12.39 15.41
C ARG A 106 19.02 12.68 16.91
N LYS A 107 17.96 12.91 17.64
CA LYS A 107 18.03 13.19 19.08
C LYS A 107 18.45 11.96 19.86
N ALA A 108 17.90 10.78 19.54
CA ALA A 108 18.27 9.54 20.21
C ALA A 108 19.75 9.19 19.99
N ALA A 109 20.30 9.40 18.79
CA ALA A 109 21.69 9.12 18.46
C ALA A 109 22.70 9.95 19.27
N THR A 110 22.31 11.02 19.96
CA THR A 110 23.21 11.83 20.78
C THR A 110 23.53 11.21 22.14
N THR A 111 22.74 10.24 22.61
CA THR A 111 22.94 9.59 23.92
C THR A 111 23.39 8.15 23.74
N ARG A 112 24.17 7.60 24.69
CA ARG A 112 24.68 6.22 24.62
C ARG A 112 23.53 5.21 24.48
N ASN A 113 22.53 5.26 25.33
CA ASN A 113 21.38 4.34 25.30
C ASN A 113 20.51 4.54 24.05
N GLY A 114 20.37 5.78 23.59
CA GLY A 114 19.64 6.08 22.36
C GLY A 114 20.35 5.56 21.12
N ARG A 115 21.70 5.63 21.07
CA ARG A 115 22.49 5.06 19.97
C ARG A 115 22.22 3.57 19.78
N GLU A 116 22.21 2.80 20.87
CA GLU A 116 21.92 1.36 20.82
C GLU A 116 20.52 1.06 20.22
N LYS A 117 19.53 1.86 20.61
CA LYS A 117 18.17 1.75 20.04
C LYS A 117 18.10 2.13 18.56
N VAL A 118 18.81 3.21 18.17
CA VAL A 118 18.88 3.65 16.77
C VAL A 118 19.58 2.61 15.91
N ILE A 119 20.65 1.99 16.40
CA ILE A 119 21.36 0.89 15.70
C ILE A 119 20.41 -0.29 15.49
N ALA A 120 19.67 -0.70 16.53
CA ALA A 120 18.70 -1.79 16.42
C ALA A 120 17.59 -1.45 15.39
N TRP A 121 17.10 -0.21 15.42
CA TRP A 121 16.10 0.27 14.45
C TRP A 121 16.64 0.27 13.02
N LEU A 122 17.86 0.75 12.76
CA LEU A 122 18.48 0.74 11.44
C LEU A 122 18.70 -0.69 10.91
N LYS A 123 19.19 -1.60 11.77
CA LYS A 123 19.36 -3.02 11.40
C LYS A 123 18.02 -3.68 11.07
N MET A 124 16.95 -3.33 11.79
CA MET A 124 15.60 -3.80 11.47
C MET A 124 15.14 -3.32 10.09
N LEU A 125 15.38 -2.05 9.74
CA LEU A 125 15.05 -1.49 8.42
C LEU A 125 15.82 -2.23 7.30
N GLU A 126 17.13 -2.41 7.46
CA GLU A 126 17.97 -3.13 6.49
C GLU A 126 17.53 -4.59 6.33
N ASN A 127 17.23 -5.28 7.43
CA ASN A 127 16.74 -6.66 7.39
C ASN A 127 15.37 -6.76 6.69
N HIS A 128 14.47 -5.82 6.96
CA HIS A 128 13.17 -5.79 6.29
C HIS A 128 13.32 -5.55 4.79
N SER A 129 14.17 -4.62 4.40
CA SER A 129 14.51 -4.36 3.00
C SER A 129 15.12 -5.60 2.34
N ALA A 130 16.07 -6.25 2.98
CA ALA A 130 16.73 -7.45 2.43
C ALA A 130 15.76 -8.63 2.18
N GLN A 131 14.65 -8.69 2.91
CA GLN A 131 13.61 -9.72 2.71
C GLN A 131 12.79 -9.53 1.43
N GLN A 132 12.77 -8.33 0.86
CA GLN A 132 11.99 -8.04 -0.36
C GLN A 132 12.63 -8.60 -1.66
N GLY A 133 13.84 -9.08 -1.60
CA GLY A 133 14.56 -9.57 -2.77
C GLY A 133 15.32 -8.45 -3.52
N ARG A 134 16.39 -8.85 -4.22
CA ARG A 134 17.30 -7.88 -4.89
C ARG A 134 16.68 -7.20 -6.11
N ASP A 135 15.69 -7.82 -6.74
CA ASP A 135 15.02 -7.27 -7.91
C ASP A 135 13.95 -6.22 -7.53
N ASP A 136 13.51 -6.26 -6.27
CA ASP A 136 12.59 -5.25 -5.74
C ASP A 136 13.34 -3.94 -5.45
N PRO A 137 12.79 -2.78 -5.87
CA PRO A 137 13.39 -1.48 -5.55
C PRO A 137 13.63 -1.25 -4.07
N LEU A 138 12.74 -1.76 -3.19
CA LEU A 138 12.91 -1.68 -1.73
C LEU A 138 14.08 -2.53 -1.26
N GLY A 139 14.24 -3.75 -1.83
CA GLY A 139 15.34 -4.67 -1.49
C GLY A 139 16.72 -4.18 -1.92
N SER A 140 16.77 -3.26 -2.87
CA SER A 140 18.00 -2.68 -3.40
C SER A 140 18.33 -1.28 -2.85
N TYR A 141 17.53 -0.76 -1.90
CA TYR A 141 17.76 0.56 -1.32
C TYR A 141 18.96 0.58 -0.38
N ASP A 142 19.84 1.57 -0.55
CA ASP A 142 21.06 1.72 0.28
C ASP A 142 20.80 2.64 1.48
N PHE A 143 20.83 2.07 2.67
CA PHE A 143 20.69 2.78 3.94
C PHE A 143 22.01 3.39 4.46
N THR A 144 23.14 3.20 3.78
CA THR A 144 24.48 3.65 4.23
C THR A 144 24.51 5.14 4.60
N TRP A 145 23.78 5.96 3.86
CA TRP A 145 23.74 7.39 4.11
C TRP A 145 23.10 7.74 5.45
N ILE A 146 22.10 6.97 5.91
CA ILE A 146 21.44 7.19 7.21
C ILE A 146 22.41 6.91 8.35
N TRP A 147 23.17 5.82 8.26
CA TRP A 147 24.22 5.50 9.24
C TRP A 147 25.25 6.62 9.35
N LYS A 148 25.70 7.16 8.23
CA LYS A 148 26.64 8.29 8.18
C LYS A 148 26.04 9.56 8.75
N GLU A 149 24.80 9.88 8.37
CA GLU A 149 24.05 11.05 8.81
C GLU A 149 23.88 11.11 10.34
N LEU A 150 23.70 9.94 10.97
CA LEU A 150 23.53 9.80 12.42
C LEU A 150 24.88 9.60 13.17
N GLY A 151 26.00 9.62 12.47
CA GLY A 151 27.32 9.39 13.07
C GLY A 151 27.50 7.97 13.62
N LEU A 152 26.86 6.97 12.99
CA LEU A 152 26.86 5.57 13.39
C LEU A 152 27.52 4.65 12.33
N GLY A 153 28.25 5.23 11.38
CA GLY A 153 28.84 4.48 10.26
C GLY A 153 29.74 3.31 10.68
N ASP A 154 30.50 3.48 11.76
CA ASP A 154 31.44 2.46 12.27
C ASP A 154 30.73 1.29 12.95
N GLU A 155 29.46 1.45 13.32
CA GLU A 155 28.66 0.49 14.08
C GLU A 155 27.73 -0.38 13.19
N ARG A 156 27.79 -0.19 11.88
CA ARG A 156 26.98 -0.94 10.89
C ARG A 156 27.45 -2.39 10.69
N ARG A 157 28.53 -2.85 11.31
CA ARG A 157 29.10 -4.20 11.14
C ARG A 157 28.20 -5.33 11.57
#